data_33fcc49329eef48b82216dace31db193
#
_entry.id   33fcc49329eef48b82216dace31db193
#
_cell.length_a   1.000
_cell.length_b   1.000
_cell.length_c   1.000
_cell.angle_alpha   90.00
_cell.angle_beta   90.00
_cell.angle_gamma   90.00
#
_symmetry.space_group_name_H-M   'P 1'
#
loop_
_entity.id
_entity.type
_entity.pdbx_description
1 polymer ?
#
loop_
_entity_poly.entity_id
_entity_poly.type
_entity_poly.pdbx_seq_one_letter_code
_entity_poly.pdbx_strand_id
1 'polypeptide(L)'
;MAGEIAIASEPSQAAARTESVIMIAELRNFTRMSEMLDADRVLALVDRFFELAARCVQAHSGLAMATHNDSLVASFYDGKPQDMGRNAVRAAHQLFAEFDALAQEWERDFGLRIAMSLGVHRGEAVYGEAGPKGERRQVVFGDCISIAERLVHRARAGELVMSDAVMGVLSPEELELDPEPLPPLELHHRPAIRIYGVLRDERLDFTST
;
A
#
# COMPACT_ATOMS: atom_id res chain seq x y z
N MET A 1 18.71 1.67 -2.00
CA MET A 1 18.43 2.98 -2.62
C MET A 1 17.04 3.38 -2.18
N ALA A 2 16.90 4.50 -1.46
CA ALA A 2 15.59 4.99 -1.04
C ALA A 2 14.83 5.49 -2.28
N GLY A 3 13.68 4.90 -2.56
CA GLY A 3 12.82 5.30 -3.66
C GLY A 3 12.31 6.73 -3.45
N GLU A 4 12.53 7.57 -4.42
CA GLU A 4 12.08 8.97 -4.44
C GLU A 4 10.63 9.03 -4.90
N ILE A 5 9.81 9.65 -4.07
CA ILE A 5 8.35 9.66 -4.22
C ILE A 5 7.88 11.06 -4.59
N ALA A 6 7.35 11.26 -5.80
CA ALA A 6 6.86 12.55 -6.29
C ALA A 6 5.36 12.72 -6.13
N ILE A 7 4.93 13.82 -5.50
CA ILE A 7 3.53 14.22 -5.31
C ILE A 7 3.23 15.46 -6.16
N ALA A 8 2.03 15.53 -6.74
CA ALA A 8 1.57 16.68 -7.52
C ALA A 8 1.50 17.97 -6.67
N SER A 9 1.93 19.05 -7.25
CA SER A 9 2.35 20.32 -6.65
C SER A 9 1.27 21.21 -6.07
N GLU A 10 1.54 21.73 -4.85
CA GLU A 10 1.22 23.07 -4.39
C GLU A 10 2.41 23.65 -3.58
N PRO A 11 2.51 24.98 -3.32
CA PRO A 11 3.80 25.65 -3.10
C PRO A 11 4.47 25.31 -1.77
N SER A 12 5.79 25.34 -1.84
CA SER A 12 6.79 25.29 -0.75
C SER A 12 6.22 25.47 0.66
N GLN A 13 5.86 24.39 1.34
CA GLN A 13 5.67 24.38 2.79
C GLN A 13 6.94 23.89 3.48
N ALA A 14 7.27 24.50 4.61
CA ALA A 14 8.28 23.98 5.52
C ALA A 14 7.97 22.51 5.86
N ALA A 15 9.00 21.68 6.02
CA ALA A 15 8.85 20.28 6.35
C ALA A 15 7.88 20.09 7.52
N ALA A 16 6.76 19.44 7.30
CA ALA A 16 5.73 19.20 8.30
C ALA A 16 5.83 17.78 8.82
N ARG A 17 5.98 17.64 10.15
CA ARG A 17 5.95 16.36 10.85
C ARG A 17 4.53 16.09 11.32
N THR A 18 3.95 14.98 10.92
CA THR A 18 2.60 14.62 11.30
C THR A 18 2.43 13.12 11.46
N GLU A 19 1.51 12.74 12.30
CA GLU A 19 1.09 11.34 12.39
C GLU A 19 0.32 10.95 11.12
N SER A 20 0.59 9.77 10.60
CA SER A 20 0.04 9.31 9.34
C SER A 20 -0.22 7.82 9.37
N VAL A 21 -1.18 7.37 8.57
CA VAL A 21 -1.35 5.97 8.23
C VAL A 21 -0.84 5.78 6.81
N ILE A 22 0.18 4.95 6.65
CA ILE A 22 0.76 4.59 5.36
C ILE A 22 0.17 3.26 4.92
N MET A 23 -0.32 3.20 3.69
CA MET A 23 -0.75 1.99 3.01
C MET A 23 0.13 1.75 1.78
N ILE A 24 0.62 0.54 1.63
CA ILE A 24 1.32 0.10 0.42
C ILE A 24 0.53 -1.03 -0.21
N ALA A 25 0.22 -0.86 -1.49
CA ALA A 25 -0.40 -1.87 -2.33
C ALA A 25 0.63 -2.38 -3.34
N GLU A 26 0.81 -3.70 -3.44
CA GLU A 26 1.82 -4.33 -4.28
C GLU A 26 1.21 -5.48 -5.08
N LEU A 27 1.50 -5.50 -6.39
CA LEU A 27 1.12 -6.61 -7.26
C LEU A 27 1.94 -7.87 -6.92
N ARG A 28 1.28 -9.00 -6.83
CA ARG A 28 1.92 -10.31 -6.68
C ARG A 28 2.04 -10.98 -8.05
N ASN A 29 3.13 -11.71 -8.21
CA ASN A 29 3.47 -12.38 -9.47
C ASN A 29 3.88 -11.41 -10.61
N PHE A 30 4.33 -10.20 -10.26
CA PHE A 30 4.77 -9.17 -11.21
C PHE A 30 5.97 -9.62 -12.05
N THR A 31 6.93 -10.34 -11.47
CA THR A 31 8.08 -10.88 -12.21
C THR A 31 7.61 -11.76 -13.38
N ARG A 32 6.62 -12.63 -13.17
CA ARG A 32 6.06 -13.45 -14.23
C ARG A 32 5.36 -12.62 -15.31
N MET A 33 4.67 -11.54 -14.92
CA MET A 33 4.09 -10.59 -15.88
C MET A 33 5.18 -10.02 -16.79
N SER A 34 6.31 -9.58 -16.22
CA SER A 34 7.43 -8.98 -16.93
C SER A 34 8.19 -10.00 -17.81
N GLU A 35 8.13 -11.29 -17.47
CA GLU A 35 8.72 -12.37 -18.28
C GLU A 35 7.82 -12.77 -19.46
N MET A 36 6.51 -12.67 -19.31
CA MET A 36 5.53 -13.14 -20.29
C MET A 36 5.09 -12.08 -21.29
N LEU A 37 5.17 -10.81 -20.93
CA LEU A 37 4.66 -9.71 -21.75
C LEU A 37 5.78 -8.74 -22.15
N ASP A 38 5.58 -8.09 -23.30
CA ASP A 38 6.43 -6.97 -23.71
C ASP A 38 6.32 -5.79 -22.72
N ALA A 39 7.41 -5.03 -22.59
CA ALA A 39 7.50 -3.92 -21.63
C ALA A 39 6.37 -2.88 -21.78
N ASP A 40 5.94 -2.57 -23.01
CA ASP A 40 4.84 -1.63 -23.26
C ASP A 40 3.51 -2.14 -22.71
N ARG A 41 3.27 -3.45 -22.79
CA ARG A 41 2.07 -4.08 -22.21
C ARG A 41 2.15 -4.10 -20.68
N VAL A 42 3.30 -4.45 -20.12
CA VAL A 42 3.52 -4.39 -18.67
C VAL A 42 3.23 -2.99 -18.16
N LEU A 43 3.79 -1.96 -18.81
CA LEU A 43 3.55 -0.56 -18.45
C LEU A 43 2.05 -0.23 -18.47
N ALA A 44 1.33 -0.60 -19.54
CA ALA A 44 -0.10 -0.32 -19.64
C ALA A 44 -0.95 -1.02 -18.57
N LEU A 45 -0.60 -2.25 -18.18
CA LEU A 45 -1.29 -2.98 -17.13
C LEU A 45 -1.02 -2.37 -15.74
N VAL A 46 0.23 -2.04 -15.47
CA VAL A 46 0.64 -1.41 -14.21
C VAL A 46 0.03 -0.01 -14.07
N ASP A 47 -0.05 0.75 -15.14
CA ASP A 47 -0.70 2.07 -15.14
C ASP A 47 -2.19 1.97 -14.76
N ARG A 48 -2.92 0.98 -15.31
CA ARG A 48 -4.30 0.69 -14.91
C ARG A 48 -4.44 0.33 -13.43
N PHE A 49 -3.49 -0.44 -12.89
CA PHE A 49 -3.45 -0.73 -11.46
C PHE A 49 -3.24 0.53 -10.63
N PHE A 50 -2.31 1.40 -11.04
CA PHE A 50 -2.04 2.65 -10.33
C PHE A 50 -3.23 3.62 -10.39
N GLU A 51 -3.89 3.74 -11.53
CA GLU A 51 -5.12 4.53 -11.65
C GLU A 51 -6.23 4.01 -10.73
N LEU A 52 -6.43 2.69 -10.70
CA LEU A 52 -7.38 2.04 -9.82
C LEU A 52 -7.05 2.32 -8.34
N ALA A 53 -5.81 2.07 -7.94
CA ALA A 53 -5.37 2.25 -6.57
C ALA A 53 -5.45 3.71 -6.12
N ALA A 54 -5.01 4.66 -6.95
CA ALA A 54 -5.10 6.09 -6.67
C ALA A 54 -6.55 6.55 -6.49
N ARG A 55 -7.47 6.08 -7.33
CA ARG A 55 -8.90 6.40 -7.24
C ARG A 55 -9.50 5.87 -5.93
N CYS A 56 -9.21 4.63 -5.55
CA CYS A 56 -9.69 4.05 -4.29
C CYS A 56 -9.15 4.81 -3.08
N VAL A 57 -7.87 5.18 -3.09
CA VAL A 57 -7.23 5.97 -2.02
C VAL A 57 -7.89 7.33 -1.89
N GLN A 58 -8.07 8.05 -3.01
CA GLN A 58 -8.67 9.40 -3.02
C GLN A 58 -10.13 9.37 -2.57
N ALA A 59 -10.91 8.35 -2.93
CA ALA A 59 -12.30 8.18 -2.49
C ALA A 59 -12.42 8.10 -0.95
N HIS A 60 -11.36 7.73 -0.25
CA HIS A 60 -11.30 7.64 1.21
C HIS A 60 -10.36 8.69 1.83
N SER A 61 -10.24 9.87 1.21
CA SER A 61 -9.46 10.99 1.73
C SER A 61 -7.97 10.68 1.94
N GLY A 62 -7.43 9.71 1.20
CA GLY A 62 -6.00 9.43 1.15
C GLY A 62 -5.31 10.14 -0.01
N LEU A 63 -4.02 10.24 0.08
CA LEU A 63 -3.14 10.75 -0.97
C LEU A 63 -2.30 9.62 -1.54
N ALA A 64 -2.50 9.31 -2.82
CA ALA A 64 -1.60 8.45 -3.55
C ALA A 64 -0.30 9.21 -3.82
N MET A 65 0.82 8.66 -3.36
CA MET A 65 2.06 9.41 -3.28
C MET A 65 3.07 8.99 -4.32
N ALA A 66 3.23 7.70 -4.49
CA ALA A 66 4.24 7.20 -5.39
C ALA A 66 3.94 5.82 -5.89
N THR A 67 4.54 5.59 -7.01
CA THR A 67 4.58 4.28 -7.63
C THR A 67 6.03 3.85 -7.80
N HIS A 68 6.30 2.59 -7.53
CA HIS A 68 7.60 1.99 -7.78
C HIS A 68 7.39 0.60 -8.37
N ASN A 69 7.73 0.43 -9.64
CA ASN A 69 7.55 -0.80 -10.41
C ASN A 69 6.11 -1.37 -10.32
N ASP A 70 5.82 -2.12 -9.28
CA ASP A 70 4.61 -2.90 -9.03
C ASP A 70 3.87 -2.48 -7.75
N SER A 71 4.32 -1.41 -7.10
CA SER A 71 3.74 -0.96 -5.83
C SER A 71 3.31 0.52 -5.86
N LEU A 72 2.23 0.82 -5.14
CA LEU A 72 1.75 2.18 -4.87
C LEU A 72 1.82 2.45 -3.37
N VAL A 73 2.37 3.60 -3.02
CA VAL A 73 2.37 4.13 -1.64
C VAL A 73 1.29 5.17 -1.49
N ALA A 74 0.46 5.03 -0.47
CA ALA A 74 -0.57 5.98 -0.11
C ALA A 74 -0.43 6.42 1.34
N SER A 75 -0.87 7.65 1.62
CA SER A 75 -0.85 8.24 2.96
C SER A 75 -2.20 8.83 3.32
N PHE A 76 -2.60 8.63 4.57
CA PHE A 76 -3.75 9.23 5.21
C PHE A 76 -3.23 10.03 6.41
N TYR A 77 -3.20 11.34 6.31
CA TYR A 77 -2.56 12.23 7.30
C TYR A 77 -3.46 13.38 7.76
N ASP A 78 -4.66 13.49 7.21
CA ASP A 78 -5.62 14.50 7.61
C ASP A 78 -6.71 13.89 8.49
N GLY A 79 -6.93 14.45 9.66
CA GLY A 79 -7.95 14.01 10.59
C GLY A 79 -7.42 13.34 11.86
N LYS A 80 -8.33 12.69 12.59
CA LYS A 80 -7.99 11.94 13.80
C LYS A 80 -7.40 10.57 13.43
N PRO A 81 -6.55 9.99 14.31
CA PRO A 81 -5.97 8.65 14.07
C PRO A 81 -6.99 7.57 13.71
N GLN A 82 -8.17 7.60 14.36
CA GLN A 82 -9.27 6.67 14.09
C GLN A 82 -9.82 6.82 12.67
N ASP A 83 -10.00 8.07 12.22
CA ASP A 83 -10.53 8.37 10.89
C ASP A 83 -9.51 7.99 9.81
N MET A 84 -8.22 8.29 10.03
CA MET A 84 -7.14 7.90 9.13
C MET A 84 -7.03 6.38 9.01
N GLY A 85 -7.08 5.65 10.12
CA GLY A 85 -7.05 4.19 10.14
C GLY A 85 -8.25 3.59 9.40
N ARG A 86 -9.45 4.08 9.71
CA ARG A 86 -10.71 3.64 9.05
C ARG A 86 -10.67 3.90 7.55
N ASN A 87 -10.23 5.07 7.13
CA ASN A 87 -10.14 5.44 5.73
C ASN A 87 -9.15 4.56 4.97
N ALA A 88 -7.98 4.29 5.55
CA ALA A 88 -6.99 3.39 4.97
C ALA A 88 -7.54 1.97 4.75
N VAL A 89 -8.24 1.42 5.75
CA VAL A 89 -8.82 0.07 5.64
C VAL A 89 -9.98 0.03 4.65
N ARG A 90 -10.84 1.06 4.62
CA ARG A 90 -11.91 1.15 3.60
C ARG A 90 -11.34 1.27 2.19
N ALA A 91 -10.29 2.06 2.00
CA ALA A 91 -9.58 2.14 0.72
C ALA A 91 -9.02 0.76 0.32
N ALA A 92 -8.42 0.03 1.27
CA ALA A 92 -7.91 -1.31 1.05
C ALA A 92 -9.01 -2.29 0.61
N HIS A 93 -10.17 -2.28 1.29
CA HIS A 93 -11.31 -3.13 0.93
C HIS A 93 -11.86 -2.81 -0.46
N GLN A 94 -12.07 -1.53 -0.76
CA GLN A 94 -12.53 -1.12 -2.08
C GLN A 94 -11.53 -1.52 -3.16
N LEU A 95 -10.24 -1.29 -2.91
CA LEU A 95 -9.18 -1.63 -3.85
C LEU A 95 -9.14 -3.13 -4.14
N PHE A 96 -9.24 -3.99 -3.13
CA PHE A 96 -9.36 -5.42 -3.34
C PHE A 96 -10.58 -5.80 -4.19
N ALA A 97 -11.76 -5.24 -3.85
CA ALA A 97 -12.99 -5.57 -4.56
C ALA A 97 -12.95 -5.17 -6.05
N GLU A 98 -12.39 -3.99 -6.35
CA GLU A 98 -12.29 -3.53 -7.74
C GLU A 98 -11.13 -4.20 -8.50
N PHE A 99 -10.05 -4.58 -7.79
CA PHE A 99 -8.92 -5.28 -8.39
C PHE A 99 -9.27 -6.70 -8.87
N ASP A 100 -10.22 -7.37 -8.23
CA ASP A 100 -10.66 -8.71 -8.64
C ASP A 100 -11.12 -8.73 -10.10
N ALA A 101 -11.85 -7.71 -10.55
CA ALA A 101 -12.29 -7.60 -11.94
C ALA A 101 -11.11 -7.40 -12.91
N LEU A 102 -10.13 -6.59 -12.51
CA LEU A 102 -8.92 -6.34 -13.29
C LEU A 102 -8.06 -7.60 -13.40
N ALA A 103 -7.89 -8.33 -12.31
CA ALA A 103 -7.14 -9.58 -12.26
C ALA A 103 -7.79 -10.67 -13.13
N GLN A 104 -9.12 -10.79 -13.11
CA GLN A 104 -9.85 -11.71 -13.98
C GLN A 104 -9.72 -11.36 -15.47
N GLU A 105 -9.73 -10.08 -15.81
CA GLU A 105 -9.47 -9.63 -17.17
C GLU A 105 -8.07 -10.04 -17.62
N TRP A 106 -7.04 -9.81 -16.80
CA TRP A 106 -5.66 -10.17 -17.13
C TRP A 106 -5.45 -11.68 -17.24
N GLU A 107 -6.12 -12.47 -16.41
CA GLU A 107 -6.09 -13.93 -16.51
C GLU A 107 -6.73 -14.40 -17.84
N ARG A 108 -7.87 -13.84 -18.21
CA ARG A 108 -8.58 -14.17 -19.45
C ARG A 108 -7.78 -13.76 -20.68
N ASP A 109 -7.24 -12.55 -20.71
CA ASP A 109 -6.66 -11.95 -21.91
C ASP A 109 -5.19 -12.34 -22.12
N PHE A 110 -4.47 -12.65 -21.05
CA PHE A 110 -3.03 -12.94 -21.07
C PHE A 110 -2.65 -14.25 -20.39
N GLY A 111 -3.56 -14.96 -19.77
CA GLY A 111 -3.25 -16.13 -18.97
C GLY A 111 -2.44 -15.81 -17.69
N LEU A 112 -2.47 -14.56 -17.25
CA LEU A 112 -1.71 -14.07 -16.10
C LEU A 112 -2.56 -14.08 -14.84
N ARG A 113 -2.20 -14.94 -13.91
CA ARG A 113 -2.78 -14.91 -12.56
C ARG A 113 -2.00 -13.94 -11.70
N ILE A 114 -2.56 -12.75 -11.51
CA ILE A 114 -2.00 -11.68 -10.69
C ILE A 114 -2.89 -11.51 -9.47
N ALA A 115 -2.28 -11.26 -8.33
CA ALA A 115 -2.97 -10.85 -7.10
C ALA A 115 -2.36 -9.56 -6.57
N MET A 116 -2.90 -9.08 -5.49
CA MET A 116 -2.41 -7.91 -4.79
C MET A 116 -2.28 -8.22 -3.30
N SER A 117 -1.32 -7.58 -2.65
CA SER A 117 -1.17 -7.57 -1.19
C SER A 117 -1.14 -6.15 -0.67
N LEU A 118 -1.55 -5.98 0.57
CA LEU A 118 -1.59 -4.67 1.21
C LEU A 118 -0.87 -4.71 2.56
N GLY A 119 -0.08 -3.66 2.83
CA GLY A 119 0.55 -3.42 4.12
C GLY A 119 0.14 -2.06 4.67
N VAL A 120 -0.33 -2.01 5.94
CA VAL A 120 -0.79 -0.76 6.56
C VAL A 120 -0.13 -0.56 7.92
N HIS A 121 0.52 0.60 8.08
CA HIS A 121 1.16 0.99 9.33
C HIS A 121 0.86 2.43 9.69
N ARG A 122 0.72 2.71 10.99
CA ARG A 122 0.55 4.06 11.53
C ARG A 122 1.81 4.49 12.25
N GLY A 123 2.30 5.69 11.92
CA GLY A 123 3.46 6.29 12.56
C GLY A 123 3.68 7.72 12.12
N GLU A 124 4.77 8.31 12.58
CA GLU A 124 5.13 9.67 12.24
C GLU A 124 5.80 9.74 10.87
N ALA A 125 5.39 10.70 10.05
CA ALA A 125 5.98 11.02 8.75
C ALA A 125 6.33 12.50 8.64
N VAL A 126 7.33 12.81 7.82
CA VAL A 126 7.75 14.18 7.50
C VAL A 126 7.46 14.42 6.01
N TYR A 127 6.64 15.42 5.74
CA TYR A 127 6.30 15.86 4.38
C TYR A 127 7.09 17.11 4.05
N GLY A 128 7.64 17.18 2.87
CA GLY A 128 8.44 18.31 2.44
C GLY A 128 8.82 18.23 0.98
N GLU A 129 9.71 19.12 0.57
CA GLU A 129 10.25 19.13 -0.80
C GLU A 129 11.72 18.73 -0.78
N ALA A 130 12.12 17.85 -1.69
CA ALA A 130 13.51 17.46 -1.92
C ALA A 130 13.81 17.34 -3.41
N GLY A 131 15.10 17.32 -3.77
CA GLY A 131 15.57 17.19 -5.13
C GLY A 131 16.53 18.33 -5.55
N PRO A 132 17.06 18.27 -6.76
CA PRO A 132 17.95 19.29 -7.31
C PRO A 132 17.29 20.67 -7.37
N LYS A 133 18.09 21.73 -7.34
CA LYS A 133 17.60 23.10 -7.47
C LYS A 133 16.89 23.28 -8.81
N GLY A 134 15.61 23.63 -8.78
CA GLY A 134 14.74 23.77 -9.97
C GLY A 134 13.92 22.53 -10.32
N GLU A 135 14.17 21.40 -9.66
CA GLU A 135 13.44 20.12 -9.87
C GLU A 135 12.98 19.53 -8.52
N ARG A 136 12.66 20.39 -7.57
CA ARG A 136 12.17 19.94 -6.27
C ARG A 136 10.81 19.30 -6.41
N ARG A 137 10.63 18.19 -5.71
CA ARG A 137 9.37 17.43 -5.66
C ARG A 137 8.95 17.25 -4.22
N GLN A 138 7.66 17.17 -4.00
CA GLN A 138 7.16 16.78 -2.68
C GLN A 138 7.59 15.34 -2.39
N VAL A 139 8.08 15.15 -1.17
CA VAL A 139 8.56 13.85 -0.68
C VAL A 139 8.03 13.62 0.73
N VAL A 140 7.96 12.37 1.10
CA VAL A 140 7.65 11.97 2.46
C VAL A 140 8.76 11.06 2.97
N PHE A 141 9.13 11.26 4.21
CA PHE A 141 10.11 10.45 4.91
C PHE A 141 9.55 10.00 6.25
N GLY A 142 9.86 8.80 6.63
CA GLY A 142 9.49 8.28 7.93
C GLY A 142 9.71 6.79 7.99
N ASP A 143 10.00 6.32 9.18
CA ASP A 143 10.13 4.90 9.45
C ASP A 143 8.83 4.13 9.20
N CYS A 144 7.68 4.82 9.32
CA CYS A 144 6.38 4.25 9.04
C CYS A 144 6.25 3.71 7.60
N ILE A 145 6.96 4.30 6.61
CA ILE A 145 6.99 3.82 5.24
C ILE A 145 7.72 2.49 5.16
N SER A 146 8.94 2.43 5.72
CA SER A 146 9.74 1.20 5.73
C SER A 146 9.07 0.06 6.50
N ILE A 147 8.30 0.37 7.54
CA ILE A 147 7.50 -0.63 8.24
C ILE A 147 6.35 -1.12 7.35
N ALA A 148 5.61 -0.22 6.69
CA ALA A 148 4.54 -0.59 5.76
C ALA A 148 5.06 -1.45 4.59
N GLU A 149 6.26 -1.14 4.05
CA GLU A 149 6.96 -1.98 3.05
C GLU A 149 7.21 -3.39 3.55
N ARG A 150 7.68 -3.53 4.78
CA ARG A 150 7.89 -4.85 5.38
C ARG A 150 6.58 -5.60 5.62
N LEU A 151 5.50 -4.90 5.94
CA LEU A 151 4.18 -5.51 6.12
C LEU A 151 3.64 -6.05 4.80
N VAL A 152 3.70 -5.27 3.70
CA VAL A 152 3.24 -5.74 2.40
C VAL A 152 4.08 -6.92 1.91
N HIS A 153 5.40 -6.94 2.12
CA HIS A 153 6.24 -8.08 1.80
C HIS A 153 5.94 -9.32 2.66
N ARG A 154 5.39 -9.14 3.85
CA ARG A 154 4.98 -10.24 4.74
C ARG A 154 3.61 -10.80 4.37
N ALA A 155 2.78 -10.01 3.70
CA ALA A 155 1.45 -10.38 3.31
C ALA A 155 1.46 -11.45 2.20
N ARG A 156 0.53 -12.39 2.28
CA ARG A 156 0.23 -13.33 1.20
C ARG A 156 -0.55 -12.63 0.07
N ALA A 157 -0.67 -13.29 -1.05
CA ALA A 157 -1.55 -12.84 -2.13
C ALA A 157 -3.00 -12.73 -1.63
N GLY A 158 -3.64 -11.59 -1.83
CA GLY A 158 -4.98 -11.31 -1.33
C GLY A 158 -5.06 -10.96 0.16
N GLU A 159 -3.94 -10.72 0.83
CA GLU A 159 -3.89 -10.42 2.27
C GLU A 159 -3.62 -8.95 2.54
N LEU A 160 -4.35 -8.40 3.51
CA LEU A 160 -4.08 -7.13 4.17
C LEU A 160 -3.36 -7.41 5.49
N VAL A 161 -2.13 -6.89 5.65
CA VAL A 161 -1.39 -6.99 6.91
C VAL A 161 -1.31 -5.61 7.57
N MET A 162 -1.73 -5.54 8.83
CA MET A 162 -1.76 -4.31 9.63
C MET A 162 -0.90 -4.45 10.88
N SER A 163 -0.26 -3.34 11.28
CA SER A 163 0.42 -3.28 12.58
C SER A 163 -0.55 -3.04 13.73
N ASP A 164 -0.12 -3.37 14.96
CA ASP A 164 -0.86 -3.06 16.19
C ASP A 164 -1.10 -1.56 16.39
N ALA A 165 -0.25 -0.70 15.85
CA ALA A 165 -0.45 0.74 15.85
C ALA A 165 -1.69 1.18 15.05
N VAL A 166 -2.05 0.45 13.99
CA VAL A 166 -3.30 0.64 13.24
C VAL A 166 -4.46 0.00 13.99
N MET A 167 -4.30 -1.23 14.43
CA MET A 167 -5.35 -1.96 15.17
C MET A 167 -5.80 -1.22 16.43
N GLY A 168 -4.87 -0.53 17.13
CA GLY A 168 -5.17 0.23 18.34
C GLY A 168 -6.06 1.47 18.15
N VAL A 169 -6.28 1.90 16.90
CA VAL A 169 -7.16 3.03 16.57
C VAL A 169 -8.40 2.63 15.78
N LEU A 170 -8.54 1.35 15.43
CA LEU A 170 -9.70 0.80 14.73
C LEU A 170 -10.69 0.17 15.70
N SER A 171 -11.96 0.25 15.35
CA SER A 171 -12.99 -0.65 15.87
C SER A 171 -13.21 -1.78 14.86
N PRO A 172 -12.79 -3.01 15.13
CA PRO A 172 -12.95 -4.14 14.20
C PRO A 172 -14.41 -4.37 13.80
N GLU A 173 -15.34 -4.13 14.72
CA GLU A 173 -16.79 -4.27 14.51
C GLU A 173 -17.32 -3.28 13.46
N GLU A 174 -16.73 -2.06 13.39
CA GLU A 174 -17.11 -1.07 12.38
C GLU A 174 -16.58 -1.40 10.98
N LEU A 175 -15.58 -2.24 10.89
CA LEU A 175 -14.86 -2.55 9.65
C LEU A 175 -15.20 -3.92 9.08
N GLU A 176 -16.04 -4.70 9.81
CA GLU A 176 -16.35 -6.09 9.43
C GLU A 176 -15.09 -6.93 9.17
N LEU A 177 -14.04 -6.67 9.97
CA LEU A 177 -12.75 -7.36 9.88
C LEU A 177 -12.69 -8.51 10.87
N ASP A 178 -12.10 -9.61 10.44
CA ASP A 178 -11.67 -10.72 11.30
C ASP A 178 -10.14 -10.86 11.21
N PRO A 179 -9.37 -9.96 11.88
CA PRO A 179 -7.93 -9.95 11.80
C PRO A 179 -7.29 -11.05 12.66
N GLU A 180 -6.55 -11.93 12.04
CA GLU A 180 -5.79 -12.97 12.73
C GLU A 180 -4.39 -12.47 13.14
N PRO A 181 -3.93 -12.79 14.36
CA PRO A 181 -2.56 -12.46 14.77
C PRO A 181 -1.55 -13.25 13.95
N LEU A 182 -0.57 -12.55 13.40
CA LEU A 182 0.56 -13.14 12.69
C LEU A 182 1.83 -13.10 13.56
N PRO A 183 2.87 -13.91 13.22
CA PRO A 183 4.17 -13.80 13.87
C PRO A 183 4.67 -12.36 13.81
N PRO A 184 5.16 -11.80 14.93
CA PRO A 184 5.60 -10.42 15.01
C PRO A 184 6.63 -10.05 13.95
N LEU A 185 6.60 -8.80 13.52
CA LEU A 185 7.60 -8.25 12.61
C LEU A 185 8.85 -7.87 13.42
N GLU A 186 9.92 -8.62 13.22
CA GLU A 186 11.22 -8.35 13.85
C GLU A 186 11.88 -7.11 13.24
N LEU A 187 12.34 -6.20 14.09
CA LEU A 187 13.05 -4.99 13.68
C LEU A 187 14.46 -4.99 14.31
N HIS A 188 15.46 -4.57 13.54
CA HIS A 188 16.81 -4.41 14.08
C HIS A 188 16.85 -3.30 15.14
N HIS A 189 17.39 -3.63 16.30
CA HIS A 189 17.62 -2.72 17.44
C HIS A 189 16.34 -2.09 18.03
N ARG A 190 15.16 -2.69 17.82
CA ARG A 190 13.87 -2.25 18.35
C ARG A 190 13.01 -3.44 18.76
N PRO A 191 12.02 -3.22 19.66
CA PRO A 191 11.01 -4.25 19.93
C PRO A 191 10.29 -4.67 18.64
N ALA A 192 9.98 -5.95 18.56
CA ALA A 192 9.16 -6.49 17.48
C ALA A 192 7.76 -5.85 17.49
N ILE A 193 7.18 -5.65 16.31
CA ILE A 193 5.85 -5.09 16.13
C ILE A 193 4.86 -6.24 16.00
N ARG A 194 3.80 -6.22 16.80
CA ARG A 194 2.67 -7.14 16.60
C ARG A 194 1.94 -6.76 15.32
N ILE A 195 1.59 -7.78 14.54
CA ILE A 195 0.93 -7.62 13.25
C ILE A 195 -0.25 -8.56 13.13
N TYR A 196 -1.21 -8.18 12.29
CA TYR A 196 -2.47 -8.87 12.08
C TYR A 196 -2.75 -8.96 10.59
N GLY A 197 -3.22 -10.12 10.14
CA GLY A 197 -3.58 -10.38 8.75
C GLY A 197 -5.08 -10.53 8.58
N VAL A 198 -5.60 -10.02 7.46
CA VAL A 198 -6.95 -10.28 6.96
C VAL A 198 -6.81 -10.89 5.59
N LEU A 199 -7.04 -12.19 5.49
CA LEU A 199 -6.97 -12.93 4.23
C LEU A 199 -8.36 -12.99 3.60
N ARG A 200 -8.50 -12.55 2.35
CA ARG A 200 -9.78 -12.55 1.64
C ARG A 200 -10.15 -13.88 1.01
N ASP A 201 -9.19 -14.58 0.40
CA ASP A 201 -9.42 -15.86 -0.29
C ASP A 201 -8.17 -16.75 -0.21
N GLU A 202 -8.28 -17.92 0.41
CA GLU A 202 -7.20 -18.91 0.52
C GLU A 202 -6.74 -19.46 -0.85
N ARG A 203 -7.56 -19.30 -1.91
CA ARG A 203 -7.25 -19.80 -3.25
C ARG A 203 -6.22 -18.97 -4.02
N LEU A 204 -5.80 -17.84 -3.49
CA LEU A 204 -4.79 -16.97 -4.09
C LEU A 204 -3.36 -17.29 -3.66
N ASP A 205 -3.11 -18.44 -3.04
CA ASP A 205 -1.77 -18.87 -2.68
C ASP A 205 -1.02 -19.38 -3.93
N PHE A 206 -0.08 -18.58 -4.44
CA PHE A 206 0.78 -18.90 -5.58
C PHE A 206 2.00 -19.74 -5.20
N THR A 207 2.14 -20.15 -3.95
CA THR A 207 3.30 -20.92 -3.48
C THR A 207 3.24 -22.40 -3.84
N SER A 208 2.17 -22.85 -4.48
CA SER A 208 1.93 -24.26 -4.86
C SER A 208 2.15 -24.49 -6.36
N THR A 209 3.35 -24.19 -6.88
CA THR A 209 3.83 -24.70 -8.17
C THR A 209 5.32 -24.93 -8.17
#